data_a3b8c54aac4e34012a4efa49c5d7ca3f
#
_entry.id   a3b8c54aac4e34012a4efa49c5d7ca3f
#
_cell.length_a   1.000
_cell.length_b   1.000
_cell.length_c   1.000
_cell.angle_alpha   90.00
_cell.angle_beta   90.00
_cell.angle_gamma   90.00
#
_symmetry.space_group_name_H-M   'P 1'
#
loop_
_entity.id
_entity.type
_entity.pdbx_description
1 polymer ?
#
loop_
_entity_poly.entity_id
_entity_poly.type
_entity_poly.pdbx_seq_one_letter_code
_entity_poly.pdbx_strand_id
1 'polypeptide(L)'
;MAPGSNRSVFCAAVFLLAATVLVHAMDATRPALSQRPPAKARPAREVGNPGGYGTIGLPAPVVEMREAILAAARSGQLEDLRTAIELNEIKPVIADTGVGDPIAHLKALSADGEGRDVLVALSAILEAGWVALPLGRDLENNRVYVWPHFVETGVRGLSPERAAELSRLVAPAEVAAMQAAGRYGSWRIGIGADGVWHFLTK
;
A
#
# COMPACT_ATOMS: atom_id res chain seq x y z
N MET A 1 58.53 15.20 21.50
CA MET A 1 59.53 14.12 21.25
C MET A 1 59.09 13.34 20.04
N ALA A 2 59.62 13.69 18.89
CA ALA A 2 59.72 12.86 17.71
C ALA A 2 61.09 12.15 17.81
N PRO A 3 61.54 11.22 16.90
CA PRO A 3 61.20 11.01 15.53
C PRO A 3 61.25 9.53 15.04
N GLY A 4 61.12 9.32 13.72
CA GLY A 4 61.69 8.19 12.99
C GLY A 4 60.82 7.69 11.84
N SER A 5 60.84 8.25 10.72
CA SER A 5 61.54 8.09 9.46
C SER A 5 62.14 6.68 9.21
N ASN A 6 61.63 5.98 8.18
CA ASN A 6 62.56 5.38 7.20
C ASN A 6 61.86 5.03 5.86
N ARG A 7 62.48 5.59 4.82
CA ARG A 7 62.35 5.31 3.39
C ARG A 7 63.15 4.04 3.07
N SER A 8 62.74 3.26 2.12
CA SER A 8 63.66 2.53 1.25
C SER A 8 63.03 2.27 -0.13
N VAL A 9 63.64 2.85 -1.08
CA VAL A 9 63.57 2.71 -2.54
C VAL A 9 64.51 1.57 -2.94
N PHE A 10 64.10 0.70 -3.86
CA PHE A 10 65.02 -0.01 -4.77
C PHE A 10 64.21 -0.38 -6.03
N CYS A 11 64.63 0.03 -7.00
CA CYS A 11 65.12 0.12 -8.33
C CYS A 11 65.33 -1.25 -9.04
N ALA A 12 64.76 -1.30 -10.23
CA ALA A 12 65.26 -1.86 -11.49
C ALA A 12 65.51 -3.38 -11.67
N ALA A 13 64.92 -3.94 -12.71
CA ALA A 13 65.71 -4.38 -13.88
C ALA A 13 64.76 -4.90 -15.00
N VAL A 14 65.11 -4.44 -16.17
CA VAL A 14 64.67 -4.78 -17.52
C VAL A 14 65.12 -6.18 -17.91
N PHE A 15 64.25 -6.99 -18.54
CA PHE A 15 64.71 -7.99 -19.51
C PHE A 15 63.69 -8.11 -20.67
N LEU A 16 64.17 -7.68 -21.82
CA LEU A 16 63.62 -7.91 -23.15
C LEU A 16 63.92 -9.36 -23.57
N LEU A 17 62.91 -10.07 -24.03
CA LEU A 17 63.13 -11.20 -24.94
C LEU A 17 61.96 -11.30 -25.92
N ALA A 18 62.29 -10.97 -27.16
CA ALA A 18 61.45 -11.17 -28.34
C ALA A 18 61.39 -12.67 -28.68
N ALA A 19 60.22 -13.21 -28.84
CA ALA A 19 59.98 -14.47 -29.51
C ALA A 19 58.81 -14.31 -30.47
N THR A 20 59.14 -14.13 -31.73
CA THR A 20 58.24 -14.24 -32.89
C THR A 20 57.78 -15.68 -33.04
N VAL A 21 56.52 -15.94 -32.88
CA VAL A 21 55.90 -17.20 -33.33
C VAL A 21 54.82 -16.86 -34.34
N LEU A 22 55.12 -17.23 -35.57
CA LEU A 22 54.25 -17.27 -36.73
C LEU A 22 53.23 -18.38 -36.50
N VAL A 23 51.96 -18.08 -36.28
CA VAL A 23 50.89 -19.09 -36.28
C VAL A 23 49.83 -18.73 -37.34
N HIS A 24 49.67 -19.70 -38.20
CA HIS A 24 48.82 -19.79 -39.36
C HIS A 24 47.39 -19.31 -39.12
N ALA A 25 46.89 -18.52 -40.07
CA ALA A 25 45.46 -18.27 -40.24
C ALA A 25 44.75 -19.60 -40.57
N MET A 26 43.89 -20.05 -39.65
CA MET A 26 42.82 -20.97 -39.98
C MET A 26 41.52 -20.16 -39.96
N ASP A 27 41.10 -19.92 -41.18
CA ASP A 27 39.82 -19.35 -41.53
C ASP A 27 38.71 -20.31 -41.06
N ALA A 28 38.08 -20.03 -39.93
CA ALA A 28 36.92 -20.73 -39.44
C ALA A 28 35.74 -19.81 -39.68
N THR A 29 35.06 -20.06 -40.79
CA THR A 29 33.76 -19.50 -41.16
C THR A 29 32.74 -19.82 -40.03
N ARG A 30 32.60 -18.94 -39.06
CA ARG A 30 31.50 -18.99 -38.09
C ARG A 30 30.27 -18.44 -38.78
N PRO A 31 29.14 -19.20 -38.81
CA PRO A 31 27.88 -18.62 -39.27
C PRO A 31 27.48 -17.51 -38.30
N ALA A 32 27.23 -16.33 -38.82
CA ALA A 32 26.72 -15.19 -38.11
C ALA A 32 25.38 -15.59 -37.46
N LEU A 33 25.40 -15.80 -36.14
CA LEU A 33 24.19 -15.87 -35.33
C LEU A 33 23.49 -14.52 -35.51
N SER A 34 22.40 -14.56 -36.26
CA SER A 34 21.47 -13.45 -36.44
C SER A 34 21.11 -12.89 -35.05
N GLN A 35 21.74 -11.77 -34.73
CA GLN A 35 21.35 -11.00 -33.52
C GLN A 35 19.97 -10.44 -33.80
N ARG A 36 18.96 -11.16 -33.30
CA ARG A 36 17.59 -10.61 -33.20
C ARG A 36 17.69 -9.29 -32.46
N PRO A 37 17.22 -8.17 -33.04
CA PRO A 37 17.24 -6.89 -32.33
C PRO A 37 16.55 -7.09 -30.96
N PRO A 38 17.08 -6.51 -29.87
CA PRO A 38 16.42 -6.57 -28.60
C PRO A 38 15.01 -6.02 -28.79
N ALA A 39 14.00 -6.89 -28.54
CA ALA A 39 12.62 -6.47 -28.51
C ALA A 39 12.58 -5.26 -27.57
N LYS A 40 12.13 -4.09 -28.09
CA LYS A 40 11.87 -2.92 -27.24
C LYS A 40 11.05 -3.43 -26.07
N ALA A 41 11.62 -3.45 -24.90
CA ALA A 41 10.90 -3.74 -23.66
C ALA A 41 9.68 -2.81 -23.65
N ARG A 42 8.50 -3.40 -23.81
CA ARG A 42 7.26 -2.67 -23.54
C ARG A 42 7.45 -2.10 -22.13
N PRO A 43 7.26 -0.78 -21.94
CA PRO A 43 7.28 -0.24 -20.58
C PRO A 43 6.31 -1.12 -19.79
N ALA A 44 6.80 -1.71 -18.69
CA ALA A 44 5.96 -2.39 -17.75
C ALA A 44 4.87 -1.36 -17.40
N ARG A 45 3.61 -1.65 -17.82
CA ARG A 45 2.47 -0.91 -17.34
C ARG A 45 2.59 -1.02 -15.83
N GLU A 46 2.85 0.08 -15.15
CA GLU A 46 2.63 0.15 -13.71
C GLU A 46 1.15 -0.20 -13.53
N VAL A 47 0.90 -1.46 -13.25
CA VAL A 47 -0.42 -1.93 -12.88
C VAL A 47 -0.59 -1.46 -11.45
N GLY A 48 -1.03 -0.21 -11.30
CA GLY A 48 -1.46 0.30 -10.02
C GLY A 48 -2.48 -0.66 -9.43
N ASN A 49 -2.54 -0.74 -8.12
CA ASN A 49 -3.53 -1.57 -7.45
C ASN A 49 -4.93 -1.21 -7.95
N PRO A 50 -5.78 -2.20 -8.29
CA PRO A 50 -7.13 -1.92 -8.77
C PRO A 50 -7.91 -1.15 -7.70
N GLY A 51 -8.69 -0.18 -8.13
CA GLY A 51 -9.51 0.66 -7.26
C GLY A 51 -10.77 1.12 -7.96
N GLY A 52 -11.73 1.61 -7.21
CA GLY A 52 -13.02 2.06 -7.75
C GLY A 52 -13.88 2.77 -6.73
N TYR A 53 -15.14 2.99 -7.12
CA TYR A 53 -16.18 3.62 -6.30
C TYR A 53 -17.41 2.72 -6.20
N GLY A 54 -18.15 2.86 -5.10
CA GLY A 54 -19.33 2.04 -4.86
C GLY A 54 -18.99 0.55 -4.78
N THR A 55 -19.81 -0.29 -5.40
CA THR A 55 -19.68 -1.76 -5.34
C THR A 55 -19.14 -2.37 -6.63
N ILE A 56 -18.94 -1.58 -7.69
CA ILE A 56 -18.47 -2.08 -8.99
C ILE A 56 -17.03 -2.58 -8.86
N GLY A 57 -16.81 -3.86 -9.18
CA GLY A 57 -15.49 -4.49 -9.10
C GLY A 57 -15.14 -5.09 -7.73
N LEU A 58 -16.02 -4.96 -6.73
CA LEU A 58 -15.89 -5.65 -5.46
C LEU A 58 -16.41 -7.10 -5.55
N PRO A 59 -15.76 -8.07 -4.90
CA PRO A 59 -16.32 -9.41 -4.69
C PRO A 59 -17.62 -9.36 -3.87
N ALA A 60 -18.55 -10.30 -4.11
CA ALA A 60 -19.81 -10.36 -3.38
C ALA A 60 -19.65 -10.39 -1.85
N PRO A 61 -18.72 -11.18 -1.25
CA PRO A 61 -18.54 -11.17 0.20
C PRO A 61 -18.08 -9.80 0.75
N VAL A 62 -17.27 -9.07 -0.03
CA VAL A 62 -16.84 -7.70 0.35
C VAL A 62 -18.03 -6.74 0.34
N VAL A 63 -18.90 -6.86 -0.68
CA VAL A 63 -20.13 -6.05 -0.76
C VAL A 63 -21.04 -6.33 0.43
N GLU A 64 -21.26 -7.60 0.77
CA GLU A 64 -22.11 -8.01 1.88
C GLU A 64 -21.61 -7.45 3.22
N MET A 65 -20.33 -7.59 3.52
CA MET A 65 -19.74 -7.03 4.74
C MET A 65 -19.79 -5.50 4.76
N ARG A 66 -19.46 -4.86 3.64
CA ARG A 66 -19.57 -3.40 3.50
C ARG A 66 -20.97 -2.90 3.79
N GLU A 67 -21.98 -3.53 3.22
CA GLU A 67 -23.39 -3.13 3.44
C GLU A 67 -23.86 -3.41 4.86
N ALA A 68 -23.41 -4.50 5.50
CA ALA A 68 -23.67 -4.76 6.90
C ALA A 68 -23.12 -3.64 7.82
N ILE A 69 -21.88 -3.23 7.59
CA ILE A 69 -21.25 -2.13 8.34
C ILE A 69 -21.96 -0.80 8.06
N LEU A 70 -22.31 -0.51 6.80
CA LEU A 70 -23.05 0.70 6.44
C LEU A 70 -24.45 0.74 7.06
N ALA A 71 -25.16 -0.38 7.08
CA ALA A 71 -26.47 -0.47 7.72
C ALA A 71 -26.37 -0.13 9.21
N ALA A 72 -25.40 -0.71 9.92
CA ALA A 72 -25.12 -0.38 11.31
C ALA A 72 -24.72 1.09 11.49
N ALA A 73 -23.88 1.62 10.63
CA ALA A 73 -23.45 3.02 10.73
C ALA A 73 -24.64 3.99 10.52
N ARG A 74 -25.58 3.68 9.62
CA ARG A 74 -26.75 4.49 9.33
C ARG A 74 -27.84 4.39 10.40
N SER A 75 -27.85 3.35 11.23
CA SER A 75 -28.80 3.25 12.36
C SER A 75 -28.58 4.31 13.44
N GLY A 76 -27.35 4.86 13.51
CA GLY A 76 -26.94 5.79 14.56
C GLY A 76 -26.69 5.13 15.91
N GLN A 77 -26.73 3.80 15.97
CA GLN A 77 -26.49 3.01 17.18
C GLN A 77 -25.17 2.24 17.03
N LEU A 78 -24.16 2.61 17.83
CA LEU A 78 -22.84 1.98 17.74
C LEU A 78 -22.89 0.46 18.03
N GLU A 79 -23.82 0.03 18.88
CA GLU A 79 -24.02 -1.38 19.23
C GLU A 79 -24.42 -2.25 18.04
N ASP A 80 -25.07 -1.67 17.02
CA ASP A 80 -25.47 -2.42 15.82
C ASP A 80 -24.26 -2.90 14.99
N LEU A 81 -23.06 -2.30 15.16
CA LEU A 81 -21.82 -2.81 14.59
C LEU A 81 -21.43 -4.18 15.13
N ARG A 82 -21.92 -4.55 16.31
CA ARG A 82 -21.62 -5.85 16.94
C ARG A 82 -21.97 -7.00 16.03
N THR A 83 -23.09 -6.93 15.33
CA THR A 83 -23.52 -7.96 14.37
C THR A 83 -22.49 -8.13 13.25
N ALA A 84 -22.00 -7.04 12.65
CA ALA A 84 -20.98 -7.11 11.61
C ALA A 84 -19.63 -7.63 12.15
N ILE A 85 -19.28 -7.29 13.39
CA ILE A 85 -18.08 -7.78 14.07
C ILE A 85 -18.18 -9.30 14.33
N GLU A 86 -19.35 -9.79 14.74
CA GLU A 86 -19.58 -11.20 15.09
C GLU A 86 -19.69 -12.11 13.87
N LEU A 87 -19.92 -11.58 12.67
CA LEU A 87 -19.82 -12.34 11.42
C LEU A 87 -18.41 -12.85 11.13
N ASN A 88 -17.40 -12.32 11.82
CA ASN A 88 -16.00 -12.71 11.63
C ASN A 88 -15.59 -13.75 12.67
N GLU A 89 -14.95 -14.83 12.23
CA GLU A 89 -14.31 -15.80 13.14
C GLU A 89 -13.20 -15.15 13.99
N ILE A 90 -12.44 -14.26 13.36
CA ILE A 90 -11.41 -13.45 14.02
C ILE A 90 -11.90 -12.01 14.06
N LYS A 91 -12.04 -11.46 15.26
CA LYS A 91 -12.50 -10.08 15.44
C LYS A 91 -11.57 -9.09 14.73
N PRO A 92 -12.13 -8.05 14.08
CA PRO A 92 -11.33 -7.03 13.43
C PRO A 92 -10.46 -6.27 14.43
N VAL A 93 -9.29 -5.82 13.97
CA VAL A 93 -8.45 -4.89 14.74
C VAL A 93 -9.11 -3.52 14.74
N ILE A 94 -9.58 -3.07 15.89
CA ILE A 94 -10.20 -1.76 16.06
C ILE A 94 -9.23 -0.83 16.79
N ALA A 95 -8.83 0.25 16.12
CA ALA A 95 -8.04 1.35 16.70
C ALA A 95 -6.75 0.93 17.43
N ASP A 96 -6.04 -0.07 16.90
CA ASP A 96 -4.77 -0.60 17.45
C ASP A 96 -4.86 -1.01 18.93
N THR A 97 -6.05 -1.13 19.48
CA THR A 97 -6.28 -1.59 20.85
C THR A 97 -6.38 -3.10 20.85
N GLY A 98 -5.48 -3.76 21.55
CA GLY A 98 -5.40 -5.22 21.61
C GLY A 98 -6.66 -5.93 22.08
N VAL A 99 -6.62 -6.67 23.18
CA VAL A 99 -7.74 -7.48 23.69
C VAL A 99 -8.78 -6.60 24.39
N GLY A 100 -10.07 -6.68 23.97
CA GLY A 100 -11.16 -5.95 24.61
C GLY A 100 -12.47 -5.99 23.82
N ASP A 101 -13.50 -5.31 24.31
CA ASP A 101 -14.75 -5.13 23.57
C ASP A 101 -14.57 -4.03 22.50
N PRO A 102 -14.71 -4.34 21.23
CA PRO A 102 -14.55 -3.37 20.14
C PRO A 102 -15.49 -2.16 20.25
N ILE A 103 -16.72 -2.39 20.72
CA ILE A 103 -17.71 -1.31 20.89
C ILE A 103 -17.30 -0.35 22.00
N ALA A 104 -16.81 -0.87 23.11
CA ALA A 104 -16.30 -0.04 24.20
C ALA A 104 -15.10 0.81 23.74
N HIS A 105 -14.21 0.24 22.91
CA HIS A 105 -13.09 0.98 22.32
C HIS A 105 -13.56 2.12 21.40
N LEU A 106 -14.53 1.86 20.52
CA LEU A 106 -15.08 2.89 19.63
C LEU A 106 -15.77 4.01 20.43
N LYS A 107 -16.49 3.68 21.51
CA LYS A 107 -17.05 4.68 22.43
C LYS A 107 -15.96 5.56 23.07
N ALA A 108 -14.89 4.94 23.53
CA ALA A 108 -13.77 5.66 24.15
C ALA A 108 -13.02 6.60 23.19
N LEU A 109 -13.06 6.31 21.89
CA LEU A 109 -12.43 7.14 20.83
C LEU A 109 -13.37 8.24 20.32
N SER A 110 -14.67 8.13 20.62
CA SER A 110 -15.68 9.06 20.18
C SER A 110 -15.63 10.36 21.00
N ALA A 111 -15.77 11.48 20.32
CA ALA A 111 -15.81 12.78 20.97
C ALA A 111 -17.10 13.00 21.79
N ASP A 112 -18.21 12.33 21.40
CA ASP A 112 -19.51 12.40 22.10
C ASP A 112 -19.68 11.30 23.17
N GLY A 113 -18.73 10.34 23.26
CA GLY A 113 -18.82 9.20 24.18
C GLY A 113 -19.88 8.17 23.81
N GLU A 114 -20.64 8.40 22.74
CA GLU A 114 -21.71 7.53 22.26
C GLU A 114 -21.36 6.84 20.93
N GLY A 115 -20.33 7.31 20.23
CA GLY A 115 -19.85 6.73 18.98
C GLY A 115 -20.54 7.25 17.72
N ARG A 116 -21.33 8.29 17.79
CA ARG A 116 -22.04 8.84 16.61
C ARG A 116 -21.08 9.42 15.58
N ASP A 117 -20.06 10.12 16.03
CA ASP A 117 -19.00 10.65 15.16
C ASP A 117 -18.20 9.53 14.47
N VAL A 118 -17.98 8.39 15.14
CA VAL A 118 -17.36 7.20 14.56
C VAL A 118 -18.26 6.60 13.47
N LEU A 119 -19.57 6.49 13.70
CA LEU A 119 -20.51 5.99 12.70
C LEU A 119 -20.62 6.89 11.48
N VAL A 120 -20.60 8.22 11.69
CA VAL A 120 -20.54 9.19 10.58
C VAL A 120 -19.25 9.03 9.78
N ALA A 121 -18.10 8.89 10.45
CA ALA A 121 -16.83 8.66 9.79
C ALA A 121 -16.81 7.34 9.01
N LEU A 122 -17.34 6.24 9.57
CA LEU A 122 -17.45 4.94 8.90
C LEU A 122 -18.30 5.03 7.63
N SER A 123 -19.46 5.70 7.69
CA SER A 123 -20.31 5.91 6.51
C SER A 123 -19.56 6.69 5.44
N ALA A 124 -18.94 7.81 5.79
CA ALA A 124 -18.21 8.64 4.84
C ALA A 124 -17.04 7.87 4.18
N ILE A 125 -16.28 7.10 4.95
CA ILE A 125 -15.15 6.32 4.47
C ILE A 125 -15.61 5.23 3.49
N LEU A 126 -16.64 4.46 3.84
CA LEU A 126 -17.15 3.38 2.99
C LEU A 126 -17.89 3.89 1.74
N GLU A 127 -18.33 5.14 1.72
CA GLU A 127 -18.90 5.81 0.54
C GLU A 127 -17.81 6.44 -0.36
N ALA A 128 -16.58 6.57 0.14
CA ALA A 128 -15.43 7.01 -0.65
C ALA A 128 -14.94 5.93 -1.63
N GLY A 129 -13.93 6.29 -2.42
CA GLY A 129 -13.27 5.33 -3.30
C GLY A 129 -12.48 4.28 -2.50
N TRP A 130 -12.37 3.08 -3.08
CA TRP A 130 -11.61 1.96 -2.53
C TRP A 130 -10.40 1.59 -3.39
N VAL A 131 -9.46 0.84 -2.81
CA VAL A 131 -8.32 0.24 -3.48
C VAL A 131 -8.16 -1.20 -3.00
N ALA A 132 -7.81 -2.12 -3.91
CA ALA A 132 -7.50 -3.50 -3.56
C ALA A 132 -6.00 -3.68 -3.42
N LEU A 133 -5.53 -3.95 -2.22
CA LEU A 133 -4.13 -4.17 -1.89
C LEU A 133 -3.84 -5.67 -1.76
N PRO A 134 -2.63 -6.14 -2.14
CA PRO A 134 -2.24 -7.51 -1.89
C PRO A 134 -2.11 -7.77 -0.38
N LEU A 135 -2.60 -8.92 0.08
CA LEU A 135 -2.45 -9.37 1.46
C LEU A 135 -1.49 -10.55 1.50
N GLY A 136 -0.36 -10.37 2.19
CA GLY A 136 0.66 -11.41 2.28
C GLY A 136 1.44 -11.64 0.99
N ARG A 137 1.81 -12.91 0.72
CA ARG A 137 2.67 -13.29 -0.42
C ARG A 137 1.92 -13.74 -1.66
N ASP A 138 0.67 -14.12 -1.53
CA ASP A 138 -0.19 -14.48 -2.65
C ASP A 138 -0.87 -13.22 -3.21
N LEU A 139 -0.22 -12.63 -4.20
CA LEU A 139 -0.64 -11.37 -4.79
C LEU A 139 -1.87 -11.50 -5.70
N GLU A 140 -2.20 -12.72 -6.15
CA GLU A 140 -3.27 -12.96 -7.12
C GLU A 140 -4.60 -13.24 -6.42
N ASN A 141 -4.58 -14.06 -5.37
CA ASN A 141 -5.79 -14.56 -4.73
C ASN A 141 -6.09 -13.92 -3.37
N ASN A 142 -5.07 -13.32 -2.73
CA ASN A 142 -5.24 -12.77 -1.39
C ASN A 142 -5.17 -11.24 -1.43
N ARG A 143 -6.34 -10.61 -1.38
CA ARG A 143 -6.49 -9.15 -1.43
C ARG A 143 -7.29 -8.64 -0.26
N VAL A 144 -6.93 -7.44 0.20
CA VAL A 144 -7.74 -6.63 1.10
C VAL A 144 -8.24 -5.40 0.36
N TYR A 145 -9.53 -5.12 0.47
CA TYR A 145 -10.16 -3.93 -0.07
C TYR A 145 -10.16 -2.86 1.00
N VAL A 146 -9.52 -1.73 0.72
CA VAL A 146 -9.26 -0.68 1.71
C VAL A 146 -9.93 0.62 1.30
N TRP A 147 -10.63 1.22 2.24
CA TRP A 147 -11.20 2.56 2.14
C TRP A 147 -10.54 3.49 3.16
N PRO A 148 -10.39 4.77 2.79
CA PRO A 148 -10.55 5.37 1.47
C PRO A 148 -9.33 5.07 0.59
N HIS A 149 -9.48 5.15 -0.74
CA HIS A 149 -8.40 4.91 -1.70
C HIS A 149 -7.17 5.81 -1.49
N PHE A 150 -7.29 6.91 -0.75
CA PHE A 150 -6.19 7.81 -0.42
C PHE A 150 -5.04 7.16 0.33
N VAL A 151 -5.25 6.01 0.96
CA VAL A 151 -4.19 5.23 1.62
C VAL A 151 -3.09 4.82 0.65
N GLU A 152 -3.43 4.61 -0.62
CA GLU A 152 -2.51 4.21 -1.69
C GLU A 152 -2.19 5.38 -2.63
N THR A 153 -3.20 6.15 -3.04
CA THR A 153 -3.01 7.21 -4.02
C THR A 153 -2.36 8.47 -3.44
N GLY A 154 -2.30 8.57 -2.12
CA GLY A 154 -1.84 9.76 -1.43
C GLY A 154 -2.78 10.96 -1.55
N VAL A 155 -2.34 12.10 -1.03
CA VAL A 155 -3.17 13.32 -0.91
C VAL A 155 -2.50 14.56 -1.50
N ARG A 156 -1.45 14.41 -2.30
CA ARG A 156 -0.80 15.51 -3.03
C ARG A 156 -1.34 15.66 -4.43
N GLY A 157 -1.46 16.90 -4.91
CA GLY A 157 -1.85 17.18 -6.29
C GLY A 157 -3.22 16.64 -6.67
N LEU A 158 -4.16 16.65 -5.71
CA LEU A 158 -5.51 16.15 -5.93
C LEU A 158 -6.27 17.01 -6.94
N SER A 159 -7.10 16.38 -7.77
CA SER A 159 -8.10 17.12 -8.54
C SER A 159 -9.13 17.78 -7.60
N PRO A 160 -9.89 18.79 -8.07
CA PRO A 160 -10.92 19.45 -7.25
C PRO A 160 -11.91 18.43 -6.65
N GLU A 161 -12.33 17.41 -7.41
CA GLU A 161 -13.27 16.40 -6.98
C GLU A 161 -12.69 15.54 -5.85
N ARG A 162 -11.43 15.11 -5.99
CA ARG A 162 -10.72 14.35 -4.96
C ARG A 162 -10.40 15.18 -3.72
N ALA A 163 -10.11 16.47 -3.88
CA ALA A 163 -9.95 17.39 -2.76
C ALA A 163 -11.27 17.56 -1.99
N ALA A 164 -12.39 17.68 -2.70
CA ALA A 164 -13.71 17.74 -2.09
C ALA A 164 -14.08 16.42 -1.39
N GLU A 165 -13.70 15.26 -1.96
CA GLU A 165 -13.88 13.96 -1.31
C GLU A 165 -13.07 13.88 -0.01
N LEU A 166 -11.78 14.24 -0.03
CA LEU A 166 -10.94 14.25 1.17
C LEU A 166 -11.51 15.14 2.27
N SER A 167 -12.04 16.31 1.90
CA SER A 167 -12.63 17.26 2.85
C SER A 167 -13.93 16.77 3.51
N ARG A 168 -14.55 15.71 2.96
CA ARG A 168 -15.70 15.04 3.62
C ARG A 168 -15.25 13.99 4.63
N LEU A 169 -14.01 13.51 4.50
CA LEU A 169 -13.47 12.46 5.37
C LEU A 169 -12.78 12.99 6.60
N VAL A 170 -12.19 14.19 6.52
CA VAL A 170 -11.35 14.75 7.56
C VAL A 170 -11.54 16.25 7.69
N ALA A 171 -11.26 16.78 8.88
CA ALA A 171 -11.36 18.22 9.15
C ALA A 171 -10.33 19.02 8.33
N PRO A 172 -10.62 20.30 7.98
CA PRO A 172 -9.73 21.13 7.16
C PRO A 172 -8.28 21.25 7.69
N ALA A 173 -8.10 21.29 9.00
CA ALA A 173 -6.77 21.34 9.61
C ALA A 173 -5.98 20.05 9.37
N GLU A 174 -6.64 18.89 9.40
CA GLU A 174 -6.04 17.59 9.10
C GLU A 174 -5.71 17.45 7.61
N VAL A 175 -6.58 17.98 6.72
CA VAL A 175 -6.29 18.01 5.26
C VAL A 175 -4.96 18.70 4.99
N ALA A 176 -4.73 19.89 5.56
CA ALA A 176 -3.48 20.62 5.38
C ALA A 176 -2.25 19.84 5.88
N ALA A 177 -2.36 19.22 7.05
CA ALA A 177 -1.30 18.39 7.63
C ALA A 177 -1.00 17.16 6.75
N MET A 178 -2.02 16.47 6.25
CA MET A 178 -1.88 15.31 5.36
C MET A 178 -1.25 15.71 4.01
N GLN A 179 -1.66 16.84 3.43
CA GLN A 179 -1.08 17.35 2.18
C GLN A 179 0.40 17.69 2.35
N ALA A 180 0.78 18.31 3.46
CA ALA A 180 2.18 18.57 3.78
C ALA A 180 2.98 17.27 3.93
N ALA A 181 2.44 16.28 4.62
CA ALA A 181 3.04 14.95 4.78
C ALA A 181 3.02 14.13 3.48
N GLY A 182 2.09 14.40 2.56
CA GLY A 182 1.91 13.69 1.30
C GLY A 182 1.25 12.31 1.44
N ARG A 183 0.64 12.02 2.58
CA ARG A 183 0.02 10.73 2.88
C ARG A 183 -1.28 10.93 3.65
N TYR A 184 -2.22 10.03 3.42
CA TYR A 184 -3.43 9.92 4.21
C TYR A 184 -3.09 9.38 5.61
N GLY A 185 -3.67 9.91 6.65
CA GLY A 185 -3.35 9.59 8.05
C GLY A 185 -4.58 9.67 8.97
N SER A 186 -5.76 9.27 8.48
CA SER A 186 -6.98 9.21 9.28
C SER A 186 -7.62 7.82 9.20
N TRP A 187 -8.86 7.68 9.59
CA TRP A 187 -9.57 6.42 9.63
C TRP A 187 -9.55 5.68 8.29
N ARG A 188 -9.22 4.41 8.35
CA ARG A 188 -9.25 3.47 7.23
C ARG A 188 -9.83 2.14 7.67
N ILE A 189 -10.54 1.49 6.77
CA ILE A 189 -11.14 0.19 6.97
C ILE A 189 -10.66 -0.78 5.90
N GLY A 190 -10.46 -2.06 6.27
CA GLY A 190 -10.04 -3.11 5.35
C GLY A 190 -10.93 -4.35 5.46
N ILE A 191 -11.41 -4.83 4.30
CA ILE A 191 -12.24 -6.03 4.17
C ILE A 191 -11.52 -6.97 3.19
N GLY A 192 -11.27 -8.21 3.60
CA GLY A 192 -10.68 -9.26 2.77
C GLY A 192 -11.59 -9.66 1.62
N ALA A 193 -11.01 -10.23 0.55
CA ALA A 193 -11.76 -10.74 -0.60
C ALA A 193 -12.81 -11.81 -0.22
N ASP A 194 -12.62 -12.48 0.89
CA ASP A 194 -13.51 -13.45 1.53
C ASP A 194 -14.64 -12.81 2.37
N GLY A 195 -14.66 -11.49 2.49
CA GLY A 195 -15.63 -10.74 3.28
C GLY A 195 -15.23 -10.55 4.75
N VAL A 196 -14.07 -11.02 5.18
CA VAL A 196 -13.62 -10.81 6.56
C VAL A 196 -13.25 -9.34 6.78
N TRP A 197 -13.86 -8.72 7.77
CA TRP A 197 -13.49 -7.38 8.21
C TRP A 197 -12.18 -7.46 9.03
N HIS A 198 -11.08 -7.00 8.46
CA HIS A 198 -9.76 -7.12 9.09
C HIS A 198 -9.47 -6.00 10.08
N PHE A 199 -9.75 -4.76 9.72
CA PHE A 199 -9.39 -3.62 10.57
C PHE A 199 -10.26 -2.37 10.36
N LEU A 200 -10.29 -1.55 11.41
CA LEU A 200 -10.68 -0.15 11.41
C LEU A 200 -9.66 0.62 12.24
N THR A 201 -8.74 1.36 11.63
CA THR A 201 -7.62 2.05 12.30
C THR A 201 -7.40 3.45 11.75
N LYS A 202 -6.64 4.27 12.49
CA LYS A 202 -6.13 5.56 12.01
C LYS A 202 -4.71 5.43 11.47
#